data_b1dbde409df8cef24de63ea5d256e2bd
#
_entry.id   b1dbde409df8cef24de63ea5d256e2bd
#
_cell.length_a   1.000
_cell.length_b   1.000
_cell.length_c   1.000
_cell.angle_alpha   90.00
_cell.angle_beta   90.00
_cell.angle_gamma   90.00
#
_symmetry.space_group_name_H-M   'P 1'
#
loop_
_entity.id
_entity.type
_entity.pdbx_description
1 polymer ?
#
loop_
_entity_poly.entity_id
_entity_poly.type
_entity_poly.pdbx_seq_one_letter_code
_entity_poly.pdbx_strand_id
1 'polypeptide(L)'
;MSGPLPAQERVLPTLNADGSRRRIHPRLYKGRLYTARLITAWGLIALFVGLPFLHINGKPALLLDVTGREFSFFGRTFLATDGMLLMLLMITIFLSVIWLTALVGRAWCGWGCPQTVYMEFVFRPIERLFEGGRADQIKLDKQGLSLRRALKYPAFLLLSILVANVFLAYFVGVERLWQWMQKSPAEHPVGFLVMGVTAALVMFDFAYFREQMCTVVCPYARLQSVLLDDRSLIVGYDKQRGEPRSKGKAKPGEDAGDCIDCNACVVTCPTGIDIREGLQLECITCTQCIDACNSIMHKIGKPPGLIRYGSQTSLETGARTRIARPRAFIYPALIGVFASALVFFLMRGQSADVMLLRGIGAPYVVQGDGIRNQLRVKIENRSP
;
A
#
# COMPACT_ATOMS: atom_id res chain seq x y z
N MET A 1 -2.11 -30.18 17.44
CA MET A 1 -1.33 -28.98 17.82
C MET A 1 -0.14 -28.90 16.88
N SER A 2 -0.31 -28.30 15.70
CA SER A 2 0.84 -28.03 14.82
C SER A 2 1.50 -26.75 15.31
N GLY A 3 2.58 -26.91 16.07
CA GLY A 3 3.48 -25.82 16.40
C GLY A 3 4.05 -25.19 15.12
N PRO A 4 4.63 -24.01 15.20
CA PRO A 4 5.32 -23.44 14.07
C PRO A 4 6.46 -24.37 13.65
N LEU A 5 6.50 -24.75 12.36
CA LEU A 5 7.61 -25.49 11.75
C LEU A 5 8.92 -24.72 11.99
N PRO A 6 10.06 -25.40 12.22
CA PRO A 6 11.35 -24.73 12.36
C PRO A 6 11.69 -23.90 11.10
N ALA A 7 12.39 -22.79 11.31
CA ALA A 7 12.65 -21.76 10.27
C ALA A 7 13.33 -22.33 9.00
N GLN A 8 14.08 -23.41 9.11
CA GLN A 8 14.78 -24.09 8.02
C GLN A 8 13.86 -24.85 7.04
N GLU A 9 12.61 -25.16 7.44
CA GLU A 9 11.66 -25.89 6.59
C GLU A 9 10.63 -24.98 5.91
N ARG A 10 10.68 -23.66 6.12
CA ARG A 10 9.71 -22.73 5.55
C ARG A 10 10.27 -22.03 4.33
N VAL A 11 9.67 -22.26 3.18
CA VAL A 11 9.94 -21.46 1.97
C VAL A 11 9.40 -20.03 2.16
N LEU A 12 8.19 -19.90 2.73
CA LEU A 12 7.55 -18.63 3.08
C LEU A 12 6.64 -18.83 4.31
N PRO A 13 6.46 -17.83 5.22
CA PRO A 13 5.59 -17.94 6.39
C PRO A 13 4.12 -18.21 6.05
N THR A 14 3.69 -17.84 4.85
CA THR A 14 2.31 -17.96 4.33
C THR A 14 2.05 -19.27 3.56
N LEU A 15 3.09 -20.09 3.36
CA LEU A 15 3.00 -21.38 2.67
C LEU A 15 3.38 -22.52 3.61
N ASN A 16 2.77 -23.68 3.40
CA ASN A 16 3.17 -24.95 4.00
C ASN A 16 4.33 -25.57 3.18
N ALA A 17 4.97 -26.60 3.71
CA ALA A 17 6.06 -27.30 3.01
C ALA A 17 5.62 -27.96 1.69
N ASP A 18 4.35 -28.32 1.56
CA ASP A 18 3.72 -28.86 0.35
C ASP A 18 3.32 -27.79 -0.69
N GLY A 19 3.65 -26.51 -0.46
CA GLY A 19 3.27 -25.38 -1.31
C GLY A 19 1.84 -24.92 -1.14
N SER A 20 1.03 -25.59 -0.30
CA SER A 20 -0.34 -25.16 -0.02
C SER A 20 -0.35 -23.89 0.82
N ARG A 21 -1.41 -23.09 0.66
CA ARG A 21 -1.57 -21.87 1.40
C ARG A 21 -1.87 -22.10 2.87
N ARG A 22 -1.12 -21.44 3.74
CA ARG A 22 -1.41 -21.35 5.17
C ARG A 22 -2.31 -20.14 5.44
N ARG A 23 -3.50 -20.35 6.02
CA ARG A 23 -4.36 -19.24 6.48
C ARG A 23 -3.83 -18.66 7.77
N ILE A 24 -3.68 -17.34 7.79
CA ILE A 24 -3.20 -16.61 8.97
C ILE A 24 -4.36 -15.87 9.59
N HIS A 25 -4.62 -16.16 10.86
CA HIS A 25 -5.64 -15.48 11.69
C HIS A 25 -4.93 -14.70 12.81
N PRO A 26 -4.53 -13.43 12.57
CA PRO A 26 -3.81 -12.66 13.57
C PRO A 26 -4.73 -12.27 14.72
N ARG A 27 -4.18 -12.40 15.94
CA ARG A 27 -4.84 -11.91 17.14
C ARG A 27 -4.67 -10.40 17.23
N LEU A 28 -5.77 -9.69 17.43
CA LEU A 28 -5.73 -8.25 17.59
C LEU A 28 -5.31 -7.87 19.01
N TYR A 29 -4.24 -7.05 19.09
CA TYR A 29 -3.86 -6.33 20.30
C TYR A 29 -4.09 -4.83 20.06
N LYS A 30 -4.91 -4.21 20.92
CA LYS A 30 -5.16 -2.77 20.88
C LYS A 30 -4.08 -2.07 21.70
N GLY A 31 -3.31 -1.20 21.05
CA GLY A 31 -2.25 -0.41 21.65
C GLY A 31 -2.13 0.96 21.03
N ARG A 32 -1.14 1.73 21.41
CA ARG A 32 -0.94 3.11 20.92
C ARG A 32 -0.66 3.13 19.41
N LEU A 33 0.17 2.19 18.93
CA LEU A 33 0.52 2.12 17.52
C LEU A 33 -0.64 1.59 16.66
N TYR A 34 -1.43 0.65 17.20
CA TYR A 34 -2.66 0.23 16.52
C TYR A 34 -3.64 1.41 16.35
N THR A 35 -3.84 2.22 17.38
CA THR A 35 -4.74 3.40 17.31
C THR A 35 -4.22 4.43 16.30
N ALA A 36 -2.92 4.72 16.30
CA ALA A 36 -2.31 5.61 15.31
C ALA A 36 -2.52 5.11 13.87
N ARG A 37 -2.30 3.81 13.63
CA ARG A 37 -2.55 3.19 12.32
C ARG A 37 -4.02 3.22 11.93
N LEU A 38 -4.93 3.01 12.87
CA LEU A 38 -6.37 3.10 12.62
C LEU A 38 -6.78 4.49 12.14
N ILE A 39 -6.29 5.54 12.81
CA ILE A 39 -6.55 6.93 12.41
C ILE A 39 -5.97 7.22 11.03
N THR A 40 -4.72 6.82 10.78
CA THR A 40 -4.07 6.97 9.47
C THR A 40 -4.84 6.23 8.37
N ALA A 41 -5.27 5.01 8.64
CA ALA A 41 -6.01 4.18 7.69
C ALA A 41 -7.35 4.82 7.31
N TRP A 42 -8.14 5.26 8.27
CA TRP A 42 -9.42 5.92 7.99
C TRP A 42 -9.24 7.28 7.32
N GLY A 43 -8.18 8.03 7.67
CA GLY A 43 -7.81 9.25 6.95
C GLY A 43 -7.48 8.99 5.48
N LEU A 44 -6.71 7.94 5.18
CA LEU A 44 -6.38 7.55 3.81
C LEU A 44 -7.59 7.02 3.03
N ILE A 45 -8.46 6.25 3.68
CA ILE A 45 -9.72 5.78 3.07
C ILE A 45 -10.63 6.98 2.76
N ALA A 46 -10.79 7.91 3.69
CA ALA A 46 -11.58 9.11 3.48
C ALA A 46 -11.02 9.98 2.34
N LEU A 47 -9.69 10.11 2.26
CA LEU A 47 -9.02 10.79 1.16
C LEU A 47 -9.28 10.07 -0.17
N PHE A 48 -9.08 8.76 -0.22
CA PHE A 48 -9.31 7.97 -1.44
C PHE A 48 -10.76 8.03 -1.90
N VAL A 49 -11.72 7.91 -0.99
CA VAL A 49 -13.14 7.98 -1.35
C VAL A 49 -13.56 9.41 -1.69
N GLY A 50 -13.06 10.42 -0.97
CA GLY A 50 -13.49 11.81 -1.11
C GLY A 50 -12.88 12.54 -2.31
N LEU A 51 -11.67 12.17 -2.73
CA LEU A 51 -10.94 12.92 -3.77
C LEU A 51 -11.69 13.05 -5.11
N PRO A 52 -12.38 12.02 -5.65
CA PRO A 52 -13.14 12.14 -6.89
C PRO A 52 -14.33 13.10 -6.80
N PHE A 53 -14.86 13.34 -5.59
CA PHE A 53 -15.99 14.25 -5.36
C PHE A 53 -15.57 15.69 -5.17
N LEU A 54 -14.27 15.95 -4.94
CA LEU A 54 -13.75 17.32 -4.79
C LEU A 54 -13.62 17.98 -6.18
N HIS A 55 -14.22 19.17 -6.33
CA HIS A 55 -14.10 19.98 -7.53
C HIS A 55 -13.28 21.24 -7.21
N ILE A 56 -12.32 21.54 -8.08
CA ILE A 56 -11.47 22.74 -8.02
C ILE A 56 -11.58 23.41 -9.38
N ASN A 57 -11.97 24.68 -9.40
CA ASN A 57 -12.22 25.45 -10.61
C ASN A 57 -13.19 24.77 -11.60
N GLY A 58 -14.27 24.12 -11.08
CA GLY A 58 -15.27 23.45 -11.90
C GLY A 58 -14.85 22.09 -12.49
N LYS A 59 -13.63 21.60 -12.17
CA LYS A 59 -13.12 20.30 -12.63
C LYS A 59 -12.87 19.39 -11.40
N PRO A 60 -13.00 18.05 -11.56
CA PRO A 60 -12.62 17.13 -10.48
C PRO A 60 -11.17 17.34 -10.07
N ALA A 61 -10.90 17.28 -8.76
CA ALA A 61 -9.56 17.49 -8.22
C ALA A 61 -8.54 16.49 -8.78
N LEU A 62 -8.99 15.26 -9.07
CA LEU A 62 -8.20 14.23 -9.73
C LEU A 62 -9.09 13.43 -10.67
N LEU A 63 -8.84 13.54 -11.97
CA LEU A 63 -9.49 12.76 -13.02
C LEU A 63 -8.45 12.31 -14.04
N LEU A 64 -8.41 11.02 -14.32
CA LEU A 64 -7.54 10.39 -15.31
C LEU A 64 -8.39 9.91 -16.50
N ASP A 65 -8.99 10.82 -17.26
CA ASP A 65 -9.82 10.44 -18.40
C ASP A 65 -8.95 9.84 -19.53
N VAL A 66 -8.88 8.51 -19.52
CA VAL A 66 -8.10 7.74 -20.51
C VAL A 66 -8.74 7.87 -21.90
N THR A 67 -10.06 7.95 -21.96
CA THR A 67 -10.83 8.02 -23.22
C THR A 67 -10.65 9.38 -23.88
N GLY A 68 -10.77 10.46 -23.10
CA GLY A 68 -10.53 11.82 -23.54
C GLY A 68 -9.07 12.19 -23.67
N ARG A 69 -8.15 11.35 -23.12
CA ARG A 69 -6.71 11.65 -23.01
C ARG A 69 -6.41 12.94 -22.25
N GLU A 70 -7.28 13.27 -21.31
CA GLU A 70 -7.19 14.45 -20.47
C GLU A 70 -6.99 14.01 -19.02
N PHE A 71 -6.00 14.61 -18.37
CA PHE A 71 -5.72 14.36 -16.96
C PHE A 71 -5.97 15.66 -16.21
N SER A 72 -6.95 15.67 -15.31
CA SER A 72 -7.18 16.80 -14.42
C SER A 72 -6.47 16.57 -13.09
N PHE A 73 -5.65 17.52 -12.69
CA PHE A 73 -4.90 17.48 -11.42
C PHE A 73 -4.98 18.86 -10.75
N PHE A 74 -5.69 18.92 -9.62
CA PHE A 74 -5.93 20.12 -8.83
C PHE A 74 -6.41 21.34 -9.67
N GLY A 75 -7.41 21.12 -10.55
CA GLY A 75 -8.01 22.16 -11.38
C GLY A 75 -7.23 22.53 -12.64
N ARG A 76 -6.10 21.89 -12.92
CA ARG A 76 -5.34 22.01 -14.18
C ARG A 76 -5.51 20.78 -15.02
N THR A 77 -5.67 20.99 -16.34
CA THR A 77 -5.77 19.90 -17.31
C THR A 77 -4.41 19.68 -17.95
N PHE A 78 -3.95 18.44 -17.92
CA PHE A 78 -2.77 17.94 -18.61
C PHE A 78 -3.20 17.10 -19.79
N LEU A 79 -2.56 17.32 -20.91
CA LEU A 79 -2.77 16.55 -22.13
C LEU A 79 -1.69 15.47 -22.26
N ALA A 80 -1.98 14.45 -23.07
CA ALA A 80 -1.01 13.39 -23.36
C ALA A 80 0.31 13.90 -23.98
N THR A 81 0.30 15.13 -24.50
CA THR A 81 1.48 15.83 -25.05
C THR A 81 2.44 16.34 -23.99
N ASP A 82 2.00 16.45 -22.72
CA ASP A 82 2.81 16.97 -21.62
C ASP A 82 3.76 15.89 -21.03
N GLY A 83 4.32 15.04 -21.88
CA GLY A 83 5.17 13.90 -21.47
C GLY A 83 6.33 14.30 -20.59
N MET A 84 6.90 15.51 -20.77
CA MET A 84 8.00 16.02 -19.92
C MET A 84 7.54 16.25 -18.46
N LEU A 85 6.36 16.85 -18.26
CA LEU A 85 5.80 17.07 -16.93
C LEU A 85 5.49 15.74 -16.23
N LEU A 86 4.91 14.79 -16.96
CA LEU A 86 4.64 13.45 -16.46
C LEU A 86 5.95 12.74 -16.07
N MET A 87 6.99 12.83 -16.89
CA MET A 87 8.31 12.26 -16.60
C MET A 87 8.90 12.85 -15.31
N LEU A 88 8.89 14.17 -15.17
CA LEU A 88 9.40 14.85 -13.96
C LEU A 88 8.61 14.44 -12.72
N LEU A 89 7.29 14.33 -12.83
CA LEU A 89 6.42 13.85 -11.75
C LEU A 89 6.77 12.41 -11.35
N MET A 90 6.89 11.50 -12.33
CA MET A 90 7.23 10.10 -12.08
C MET A 90 8.61 9.94 -11.42
N ILE A 91 9.63 10.69 -11.90
CA ILE A 91 10.96 10.67 -11.30
C ILE A 91 10.91 11.17 -9.86
N THR A 92 10.19 12.27 -9.60
CA THR A 92 10.04 12.83 -8.25
C THR A 92 9.37 11.85 -7.29
N ILE A 93 8.30 11.19 -7.73
CA ILE A 93 7.60 10.15 -6.94
C ILE A 93 8.54 8.97 -6.70
N PHE A 94 9.22 8.47 -7.71
CA PHE A 94 10.12 7.30 -7.60
C PHE A 94 11.27 7.56 -6.62
N LEU A 95 11.93 8.72 -6.73
CA LEU A 95 13.00 9.13 -5.81
C LEU A 95 12.48 9.31 -4.38
N SER A 96 11.27 9.86 -4.20
CA SER A 96 10.63 10.02 -2.90
C SER A 96 10.35 8.67 -2.23
N VAL A 97 9.89 7.69 -3.00
CA VAL A 97 9.68 6.31 -2.53
C VAL A 97 10.99 5.66 -2.10
N ILE A 98 12.06 5.78 -2.90
CA ILE A 98 13.39 5.25 -2.55
C ILE A 98 13.90 5.91 -1.27
N TRP A 99 13.82 7.23 -1.17
CA TRP A 99 14.25 7.98 0.01
C TRP A 99 13.50 7.57 1.28
N LEU A 100 12.16 7.52 1.20
CA LEU A 100 11.32 7.09 2.32
C LEU A 100 11.68 5.66 2.77
N THR A 101 11.87 4.74 1.81
CA THR A 101 12.25 3.36 2.09
C THR A 101 13.62 3.28 2.74
N ALA A 102 14.59 4.03 2.25
CA ALA A 102 15.93 4.07 2.83
C ALA A 102 15.92 4.58 4.27
N LEU A 103 15.05 5.53 4.64
CA LEU A 103 14.96 6.08 6.00
C LEU A 103 14.17 5.19 6.96
N VAL A 104 12.95 4.85 6.58
CA VAL A 104 11.92 4.28 7.47
C VAL A 104 11.60 2.82 7.11
N GLY A 105 12.37 2.22 6.22
CA GLY A 105 12.18 0.84 5.79
C GLY A 105 10.82 0.65 5.12
N ARG A 106 10.13 -0.43 5.46
CA ARG A 106 8.84 -0.81 4.88
C ARG A 106 7.63 -0.18 5.58
N ALA A 107 7.78 1.01 6.18
CA ALA A 107 6.69 1.68 6.89
C ALA A 107 5.48 1.95 6.00
N TRP A 108 5.69 2.31 4.72
CA TRP A 108 4.59 2.45 3.76
C TRP A 108 3.72 1.20 3.67
N CYS A 109 4.33 0.01 3.60
CA CYS A 109 3.59 -1.26 3.51
C CYS A 109 2.68 -1.50 4.72
N GLY A 110 3.11 -1.11 5.92
CA GLY A 110 2.33 -1.32 7.15
C GLY A 110 1.34 -0.23 7.49
N TRP A 111 1.53 1.01 6.97
CA TRP A 111 0.78 2.19 7.39
C TRP A 111 -0.04 2.85 6.28
N GLY A 112 0.48 2.91 5.04
CA GLY A 112 -0.13 3.68 3.95
C GLY A 112 -0.56 2.84 2.74
N CYS A 113 -0.06 1.61 2.60
CA CYS A 113 -0.39 0.77 1.46
C CYS A 113 -1.89 0.41 1.46
N PRO A 114 -2.63 0.64 0.36
CA PRO A 114 -4.04 0.30 0.26
C PRO A 114 -4.34 -1.15 0.62
N GLN A 115 -3.48 -2.09 0.18
CA GLN A 115 -3.63 -3.51 0.50
C GLN A 115 -3.72 -3.76 2.02
N THR A 116 -2.79 -3.19 2.78
CA THR A 116 -2.76 -3.37 4.24
C THR A 116 -3.88 -2.59 4.93
N VAL A 117 -4.16 -1.37 4.46
CA VAL A 117 -5.20 -0.49 5.00
C VAL A 117 -6.57 -1.16 4.88
N TYR A 118 -6.96 -1.57 3.68
CA TYR A 118 -8.24 -2.24 3.47
C TYR A 118 -8.31 -3.59 4.16
N MET A 119 -7.26 -4.42 4.07
CA MET A 119 -7.22 -5.73 4.69
C MET A 119 -7.42 -5.65 6.20
N GLU A 120 -6.65 -4.80 6.90
CA GLU A 120 -6.62 -4.76 8.36
C GLU A 120 -7.80 -4.02 8.98
N PHE A 121 -8.26 -2.93 8.34
CA PHE A 121 -9.20 -1.99 8.94
C PHE A 121 -10.60 -2.04 8.34
N VAL A 122 -10.79 -2.77 7.22
CA VAL A 122 -12.10 -2.93 6.59
C VAL A 122 -12.47 -4.42 6.49
N PHE A 123 -11.73 -5.24 5.77
CA PHE A 123 -12.11 -6.63 5.52
C PHE A 123 -11.96 -7.55 6.75
N ARG A 124 -10.87 -7.46 7.51
CA ARG A 124 -10.69 -8.26 8.73
C ARG A 124 -11.69 -7.92 9.86
N PRO A 125 -12.07 -6.66 10.12
CA PRO A 125 -13.17 -6.35 11.05
C PRO A 125 -14.50 -7.00 10.63
N ILE A 126 -14.87 -6.96 9.34
CA ILE A 126 -16.06 -7.63 8.81
C ILE A 126 -15.96 -9.15 9.01
N GLU A 127 -14.79 -9.72 8.68
CA GLU A 127 -14.55 -11.16 8.90
C GLU A 127 -14.74 -11.54 10.38
N ARG A 128 -14.22 -10.74 11.32
CA ARG A 128 -14.41 -10.97 12.75
C ARG A 128 -15.85 -10.80 13.21
N LEU A 129 -16.62 -9.94 12.55
CA LEU A 129 -18.03 -9.75 12.85
C LEU A 129 -18.84 -11.02 12.56
N PHE A 130 -18.57 -11.70 11.44
CA PHE A 130 -19.28 -12.89 11.02
C PHE A 130 -18.69 -14.18 11.61
N GLU A 131 -17.37 -14.33 11.58
CA GLU A 131 -16.66 -15.56 11.98
C GLU A 131 -16.21 -15.56 13.44
N GLY A 132 -16.25 -14.41 14.12
CA GLY A 132 -15.79 -14.28 15.49
C GLY A 132 -14.28 -14.06 15.64
N GLY A 133 -13.79 -14.34 16.85
CA GLY A 133 -12.36 -14.18 17.18
C GLY A 133 -11.47 -15.26 16.55
N ARG A 134 -10.13 -15.08 16.72
CA ARG A 134 -9.13 -16.01 16.18
C ARG A 134 -9.42 -17.48 16.50
N ALA A 135 -9.85 -17.79 17.72
CA ALA A 135 -10.13 -19.17 18.14
C ALA A 135 -11.32 -19.77 17.36
N ASP A 136 -12.35 -18.94 17.09
CA ASP A 136 -13.53 -19.35 16.35
C ASP A 136 -13.20 -19.53 14.87
N GLN A 137 -12.39 -18.65 14.28
CA GLN A 137 -11.91 -18.76 12.90
C GLN A 137 -11.12 -20.05 12.67
N ILE A 138 -10.24 -20.43 13.62
CA ILE A 138 -9.48 -21.70 13.57
C ILE A 138 -10.42 -22.91 13.69
N LYS A 139 -11.48 -22.83 14.50
CA LYS A 139 -12.49 -23.90 14.59
C LYS A 139 -13.26 -24.02 13.28
N LEU A 140 -13.66 -22.89 12.69
CA LEU A 140 -14.37 -22.84 11.40
C LEU A 140 -13.50 -23.37 10.24
N ASP A 141 -12.18 -23.18 10.28
CA ASP A 141 -11.30 -23.77 9.28
C ASP A 141 -11.30 -25.31 9.30
N LYS A 142 -11.44 -25.90 10.48
CA LYS A 142 -11.54 -27.35 10.64
C LYS A 142 -12.95 -27.89 10.28
N GLN A 143 -13.99 -27.10 10.47
CA GLN A 143 -15.38 -27.50 10.22
C GLN A 143 -15.80 -27.36 8.75
N GLY A 144 -15.01 -26.63 7.93
CA GLY A 144 -15.30 -26.39 6.52
C GLY A 144 -16.34 -25.29 6.27
N LEU A 145 -17.28 -25.54 5.36
CA LEU A 145 -18.34 -24.58 5.03
C LEU A 145 -19.37 -24.46 6.17
N SER A 146 -19.52 -23.28 6.72
CA SER A 146 -20.55 -22.94 7.70
C SER A 146 -21.35 -21.73 7.24
N LEU A 147 -22.59 -21.58 7.73
CA LEU A 147 -23.44 -20.43 7.40
C LEU A 147 -22.76 -19.10 7.75
N ARG A 148 -22.05 -19.03 8.88
CA ARG A 148 -21.29 -17.83 9.30
C ARG A 148 -20.21 -17.44 8.28
N ARG A 149 -19.53 -18.44 7.71
CA ARG A 149 -18.54 -18.23 6.66
C ARG A 149 -19.18 -17.81 5.34
N ALA A 150 -20.34 -18.37 4.99
CA ALA A 150 -21.06 -18.01 3.78
C ALA A 150 -21.57 -16.56 3.81
N LEU A 151 -22.08 -16.10 4.96
CA LEU A 151 -22.65 -14.75 5.12
C LEU A 151 -21.60 -13.61 4.99
N LYS A 152 -20.32 -13.88 5.19
CA LYS A 152 -19.28 -12.82 4.98
C LYS A 152 -19.07 -12.50 3.51
N TYR A 153 -19.24 -13.47 2.59
CA TYR A 153 -18.95 -13.25 1.17
C TYR A 153 -19.85 -12.22 0.49
N PRO A 154 -21.17 -12.16 0.74
CA PRO A 154 -22.02 -11.06 0.28
C PRO A 154 -21.55 -9.70 0.76
N ALA A 155 -21.12 -9.58 2.02
CA ALA A 155 -20.58 -8.32 2.55
C ALA A 155 -19.25 -7.94 1.87
N PHE A 156 -18.38 -8.91 1.64
CA PHE A 156 -17.13 -8.70 0.89
C PHE A 156 -17.40 -8.30 -0.55
N LEU A 157 -18.38 -8.92 -1.21
CA LEU A 157 -18.76 -8.58 -2.58
C LEU A 157 -19.29 -7.15 -2.68
N LEU A 158 -20.21 -6.77 -1.79
CA LEU A 158 -20.76 -5.42 -1.74
C LEU A 158 -19.62 -4.39 -1.58
N LEU A 159 -18.72 -4.63 -0.65
CA LEU A 159 -17.58 -3.76 -0.41
C LEU A 159 -16.62 -3.72 -1.60
N SER A 160 -16.38 -4.85 -2.25
CA SER A 160 -15.55 -4.93 -3.46
C SER A 160 -16.16 -4.12 -4.61
N ILE A 161 -17.47 -4.16 -4.78
CA ILE A 161 -18.20 -3.33 -5.76
C ILE A 161 -18.06 -1.84 -5.40
N LEU A 162 -18.21 -1.45 -4.14
CA LEU A 162 -18.04 -0.06 -3.71
C LEU A 162 -16.61 0.44 -3.99
N VAL A 163 -15.59 -0.33 -3.63
CA VAL A 163 -14.19 0.02 -3.90
C VAL A 163 -13.92 0.12 -5.40
N ALA A 164 -14.46 -0.81 -6.20
CA ALA A 164 -14.33 -0.80 -7.65
C ALA A 164 -14.99 0.42 -8.29
N ASN A 165 -16.18 0.83 -7.80
CA ASN A 165 -16.85 2.05 -8.28
C ASN A 165 -16.07 3.32 -7.92
N VAL A 166 -15.56 3.43 -6.70
CA VAL A 166 -14.71 4.56 -6.31
C VAL A 166 -13.45 4.61 -7.17
N PHE A 167 -12.83 3.46 -7.43
CA PHE A 167 -11.67 3.38 -8.32
C PHE A 167 -12.01 3.82 -9.75
N LEU A 168 -13.13 3.35 -10.30
CA LEU A 168 -13.59 3.72 -11.65
C LEU A 168 -13.94 5.21 -11.74
N ALA A 169 -14.40 5.84 -10.66
CA ALA A 169 -14.70 7.27 -10.61
C ALA A 169 -13.47 8.15 -10.89
N TYR A 170 -12.26 7.68 -10.61
CA TYR A 170 -11.02 8.38 -10.97
C TYR A 170 -10.76 8.43 -12.46
N PHE A 171 -11.36 7.50 -13.25
CA PHE A 171 -11.11 7.39 -14.69
C PHE A 171 -12.25 7.95 -15.53
N VAL A 172 -13.47 7.91 -15.00
CA VAL A 172 -14.68 8.30 -15.74
C VAL A 172 -15.26 9.61 -15.23
N GLY A 173 -15.00 9.91 -13.96
CA GLY A 173 -15.69 10.97 -13.22
C GLY A 173 -16.98 10.49 -12.57
N VAL A 174 -17.30 11.07 -11.41
CA VAL A 174 -18.44 10.65 -10.56
C VAL A 174 -19.77 10.82 -11.29
N GLU A 175 -19.95 11.94 -11.99
CA GLU A 175 -21.21 12.28 -12.65
C GLU A 175 -21.55 11.32 -13.81
N ARG A 176 -20.56 11.02 -14.67
CA ARG A 176 -20.74 10.05 -15.76
C ARG A 176 -20.95 8.64 -15.21
N LEU A 177 -20.19 8.27 -14.18
CA LEU A 177 -20.34 6.96 -13.53
C LEU A 177 -21.73 6.79 -12.94
N TRP A 178 -22.26 7.82 -12.28
CA TRP A 178 -23.61 7.83 -11.74
C TRP A 178 -24.68 7.65 -12.82
N GLN A 179 -24.53 8.35 -13.95
CA GLN A 179 -25.42 8.19 -15.11
C GLN A 179 -25.36 6.78 -15.68
N TRP A 180 -24.17 6.17 -15.76
CA TRP A 180 -24.01 4.79 -16.24
C TRP A 180 -24.69 3.77 -15.32
N MET A 181 -24.58 3.96 -14.02
CA MET A 181 -25.21 3.06 -13.05
C MET A 181 -26.74 3.05 -13.12
N GLN A 182 -27.36 4.11 -13.66
CA GLN A 182 -28.81 4.19 -13.84
C GLN A 182 -29.29 3.55 -15.16
N LYS A 183 -28.36 3.22 -16.04
CA LYS A 183 -28.65 2.64 -17.36
C LYS A 183 -28.39 1.14 -17.40
N SER A 184 -28.92 0.51 -18.45
CA SER A 184 -28.67 -0.92 -18.67
C SER A 184 -27.17 -1.18 -18.95
N PRO A 185 -26.60 -2.30 -18.45
CA PRO A 185 -25.24 -2.73 -18.82
C PRO A 185 -24.99 -2.82 -20.34
N ALA A 186 -26.03 -3.07 -21.12
CA ALA A 186 -25.93 -3.14 -22.59
C ALA A 186 -25.62 -1.79 -23.25
N GLU A 187 -25.94 -0.66 -22.60
CA GLU A 187 -25.65 0.67 -23.13
C GLU A 187 -24.18 1.09 -22.93
N HIS A 188 -23.55 0.61 -21.84
CA HIS A 188 -22.16 0.89 -21.50
C HIS A 188 -21.37 -0.39 -21.16
N PRO A 189 -21.25 -1.35 -22.10
CA PRO A 189 -20.72 -2.68 -21.80
C PRO A 189 -19.27 -2.66 -21.31
N VAL A 190 -18.44 -1.77 -21.83
CA VAL A 190 -17.03 -1.64 -21.43
C VAL A 190 -16.91 -1.14 -19.98
N GLY A 191 -17.67 -0.13 -19.60
CA GLY A 191 -17.68 0.41 -18.23
C GLY A 191 -18.10 -0.65 -17.21
N PHE A 192 -19.19 -1.38 -17.49
CA PHE A 192 -19.66 -2.47 -16.63
C PHE A 192 -18.68 -3.65 -16.59
N LEU A 193 -18.05 -3.99 -17.71
CA LEU A 193 -17.01 -5.03 -17.74
C LEU A 193 -15.81 -4.64 -16.85
N VAL A 194 -15.30 -3.43 -17.01
CA VAL A 194 -14.15 -2.94 -16.19
C VAL A 194 -14.52 -2.92 -14.72
N MET A 195 -15.70 -2.44 -14.35
CA MET A 195 -16.19 -2.44 -12.97
C MET A 195 -16.31 -3.86 -12.43
N GLY A 196 -16.91 -4.78 -13.18
CA GLY A 196 -17.09 -6.18 -12.80
C GLY A 196 -15.75 -6.91 -12.61
N VAL A 197 -14.80 -6.74 -13.54
CA VAL A 197 -13.45 -7.31 -13.44
C VAL A 197 -12.72 -6.74 -12.23
N THR A 198 -12.77 -5.42 -12.01
CA THR A 198 -12.13 -4.78 -10.85
C THR A 198 -12.74 -5.28 -9.54
N ALA A 199 -14.08 -5.36 -9.45
CA ALA A 199 -14.75 -5.91 -8.27
C ALA A 199 -14.37 -7.37 -8.01
N ALA A 200 -14.28 -8.19 -9.06
CA ALA A 200 -13.87 -9.59 -8.96
C ALA A 200 -12.41 -9.73 -8.49
N LEU A 201 -11.50 -8.90 -9.00
CA LEU A 201 -10.10 -8.87 -8.57
C LEU A 201 -9.96 -8.43 -7.11
N VAL A 202 -10.68 -7.38 -6.68
CA VAL A 202 -10.72 -6.93 -5.28
C VAL A 202 -11.29 -8.02 -4.39
N MET A 203 -12.39 -8.67 -4.79
CA MET A 203 -12.98 -9.79 -4.06
C MET A 203 -12.02 -10.98 -3.95
N PHE A 204 -11.36 -11.35 -5.04
CA PHE A 204 -10.36 -12.44 -5.05
C PHE A 204 -9.20 -12.12 -4.13
N ASP A 205 -8.68 -10.90 -4.21
CA ASP A 205 -7.53 -10.48 -3.38
C ASP A 205 -7.89 -10.53 -1.88
N PHE A 206 -8.94 -9.88 -1.44
CA PHE A 206 -9.25 -9.78 -0.01
C PHE A 206 -9.93 -11.04 0.58
N ALA A 207 -10.63 -11.83 -0.22
CA ALA A 207 -11.24 -13.08 0.24
C ALA A 207 -10.26 -14.25 0.24
N TYR A 208 -9.43 -14.34 -0.80
CA TYR A 208 -8.58 -15.51 -1.02
C TYR A 208 -7.09 -15.18 -0.94
N PHE A 209 -6.58 -14.21 -1.69
CA PHE A 209 -5.14 -13.98 -1.85
C PHE A 209 -4.50 -13.30 -0.63
N ARG A 210 -5.09 -12.23 -0.13
CA ARG A 210 -4.80 -11.58 1.16
C ARG A 210 -3.32 -11.19 1.33
N GLU A 211 -2.70 -11.74 2.39
CA GLU A 211 -1.29 -11.50 2.74
C GLU A 211 -0.30 -12.00 1.70
N GLN A 212 -0.69 -12.90 0.83
CA GLN A 212 0.18 -13.40 -0.25
C GLN A 212 0.47 -12.32 -1.30
N MET A 213 -0.44 -11.35 -1.47
CA MET A 213 -0.17 -10.20 -2.31
C MET A 213 1.13 -9.49 -1.91
N CYS A 214 1.32 -9.26 -0.60
CA CYS A 214 2.51 -8.58 -0.07
C CYS A 214 3.77 -9.44 -0.08
N THR A 215 3.64 -10.77 0.03
CA THR A 215 4.79 -11.67 0.19
C THR A 215 5.26 -12.30 -1.11
N VAL A 216 4.33 -12.53 -2.06
CA VAL A 216 4.61 -13.27 -3.30
C VAL A 216 4.59 -12.38 -4.53
N VAL A 217 3.52 -11.58 -4.71
CA VAL A 217 3.23 -10.90 -5.99
C VAL A 217 3.79 -9.50 -6.04
N CYS A 218 3.71 -8.73 -4.94
CA CYS A 218 4.03 -7.32 -4.97
C CYS A 218 5.51 -7.05 -5.29
N PRO A 219 5.85 -6.51 -6.47
CA PRO A 219 7.24 -6.25 -6.85
C PRO A 219 7.87 -5.17 -5.98
N TYR A 220 7.05 -4.21 -5.52
CA TYR A 220 7.47 -3.13 -4.65
C TYR A 220 7.97 -3.66 -3.28
N ALA A 221 7.32 -4.67 -2.72
CA ALA A 221 7.76 -5.28 -1.48
C ALA A 221 9.15 -5.93 -1.59
N ARG A 222 9.47 -6.51 -2.74
CA ARG A 222 10.80 -7.07 -3.02
C ARG A 222 11.83 -5.97 -3.27
N LEU A 223 11.49 -4.95 -4.05
CA LEU A 223 12.36 -3.80 -4.30
C LEU A 223 12.76 -3.12 -2.99
N GLN A 224 11.79 -2.88 -2.11
CA GLN A 224 12.05 -2.27 -0.81
C GLN A 224 13.02 -3.10 0.06
N SER A 225 12.91 -4.42 0.03
CA SER A 225 13.79 -5.29 0.83
C SER A 225 15.26 -5.16 0.41
N VAL A 226 15.54 -4.94 -0.88
CA VAL A 226 16.89 -4.72 -1.41
C VAL A 226 17.43 -3.32 -1.07
N LEU A 227 16.54 -2.34 -0.88
CA LEU A 227 16.92 -0.96 -0.52
C LEU A 227 17.24 -0.79 0.97
N LEU A 228 16.85 -1.76 1.82
CA LEU A 228 17.18 -1.74 3.24
C LEU A 228 18.69 -1.91 3.47
N ASP A 229 19.22 -1.19 4.44
CA ASP A 229 20.57 -1.35 4.94
C ASP A 229 20.58 -1.50 6.48
N ASP A 230 21.72 -1.84 7.07
CA ASP A 230 21.87 -2.10 8.51
C ASP A 230 21.49 -0.90 9.40
N ARG A 231 21.37 0.30 8.79
CA ARG A 231 21.01 1.55 9.46
C ARG A 231 19.59 2.01 9.16
N SER A 232 18.86 1.32 8.29
CA SER A 232 17.44 1.60 8.02
C SER A 232 16.60 1.31 9.25
N LEU A 233 15.60 2.15 9.50
CA LEU A 233 14.70 1.95 10.64
C LEU A 233 13.76 0.78 10.35
N ILE A 234 13.84 -0.23 11.16
CA ILE A 234 13.03 -1.45 11.11
C ILE A 234 12.34 -1.72 12.43
N VAL A 235 11.33 -2.57 12.43
CA VAL A 235 10.81 -3.17 13.67
C VAL A 235 11.64 -4.41 13.95
N GLY A 236 12.21 -4.51 15.15
CA GLY A 236 13.03 -5.64 15.53
C GLY A 236 12.93 -5.98 17.01
N TYR A 237 13.39 -7.18 17.32
CA TYR A 237 13.49 -7.72 18.65
C TYR A 237 14.89 -7.46 19.23
N ASP A 238 14.94 -6.96 20.45
CA ASP A 238 16.18 -6.72 21.16
C ASP A 238 16.71 -8.02 21.79
N LYS A 239 17.63 -8.67 21.08
CA LYS A 239 18.20 -9.95 21.51
C LYS A 239 19.03 -9.83 22.79
N GLN A 240 19.76 -8.73 22.97
CA GLN A 240 20.62 -8.54 24.18
C GLN A 240 19.77 -8.52 25.44
N ARG A 241 18.59 -7.91 25.37
CA ARG A 241 17.69 -7.80 26.51
C ARG A 241 16.79 -9.04 26.66
N GLY A 242 16.45 -9.70 25.56
CA GLY A 242 15.42 -10.73 25.50
C GLY A 242 15.90 -12.17 25.66
N GLU A 243 17.18 -12.42 25.34
CA GLU A 243 17.78 -13.77 25.45
C GLU A 243 18.61 -13.93 26.75
N PRO A 244 18.71 -15.15 27.31
CA PRO A 244 18.03 -16.38 26.91
C PRO A 244 16.54 -16.37 27.27
N ARG A 245 15.69 -16.88 26.39
CA ARG A 245 14.24 -16.94 26.61
C ARG A 245 13.87 -17.96 27.69
N SER A 246 12.99 -17.59 28.63
CA SER A 246 12.43 -18.49 29.61
C SER A 246 10.97 -18.80 29.33
N LYS A 247 10.52 -20.05 29.57
CA LYS A 247 9.07 -20.36 29.49
C LYS A 247 8.41 -19.92 30.82
N GLY A 248 7.74 -18.76 30.78
CA GLY A 248 7.06 -18.21 31.94
C GLY A 248 7.91 -17.21 32.73
N LYS A 249 7.61 -17.02 34.03
CA LYS A 249 8.44 -16.19 34.90
C LYS A 249 9.74 -16.94 35.23
N ALA A 250 10.88 -16.32 35.00
CA ALA A 250 12.16 -16.86 35.41
C ALA A 250 12.17 -17.16 36.93
N LYS A 251 12.78 -18.26 37.31
CA LYS A 251 12.98 -18.56 38.72
C LYS A 251 14.02 -17.62 39.29
N PRO A 252 13.93 -17.28 40.63
CA PRO A 252 14.97 -16.49 41.27
C PRO A 252 16.32 -17.18 41.11
N GLY A 253 17.31 -16.47 40.51
CA GLY A 253 18.68 -17.00 40.29
C GLY A 253 18.95 -17.55 38.88
N GLU A 254 17.98 -17.60 37.99
CA GLU A 254 18.23 -17.89 36.57
C GLU A 254 18.58 -16.60 35.82
N ASP A 255 19.69 -16.62 35.08
CA ASP A 255 20.05 -15.58 34.08
C ASP A 255 19.12 -15.69 32.86
N ALA A 256 17.89 -15.24 33.02
CA ALA A 256 16.90 -15.24 31.98
C ALA A 256 16.66 -13.80 31.47
N GLY A 257 16.61 -13.68 30.16
CA GLY A 257 16.22 -12.42 29.50
C GLY A 257 14.77 -12.02 29.78
N ASP A 258 14.37 -10.91 29.24
CA ASP A 258 13.02 -10.37 29.44
C ASP A 258 11.92 -11.14 28.68
N CYS A 259 12.27 -11.92 27.66
CA CYS A 259 11.32 -12.68 26.85
C CYS A 259 10.84 -13.95 27.56
N ILE A 260 9.55 -14.04 27.83
CA ILE A 260 8.91 -15.21 28.46
C ILE A 260 8.35 -16.24 27.47
N ASP A 261 8.77 -16.21 26.24
CA ASP A 261 8.35 -17.10 25.13
C ASP A 261 6.83 -17.26 24.97
N CYS A 262 6.07 -16.20 25.20
CA CYS A 262 4.60 -16.21 25.15
C CYS A 262 4.00 -16.26 23.72
N ASN A 263 4.83 -16.14 22.69
CA ASN A 263 4.44 -16.13 21.27
C ASN A 263 3.41 -15.06 20.87
N ALA A 264 3.13 -14.06 21.71
CA ALA A 264 2.15 -13.01 21.41
C ALA A 264 2.52 -12.21 20.15
N CYS A 265 3.81 -11.93 19.96
CA CYS A 265 4.34 -11.24 18.78
C CYS A 265 4.14 -12.02 17.47
N VAL A 266 4.27 -13.34 17.52
CA VAL A 266 4.08 -14.25 16.36
C VAL A 266 2.59 -14.37 16.01
N VAL A 267 1.76 -14.54 17.02
CA VAL A 267 0.31 -14.76 16.86
C VAL A 267 -0.40 -13.50 16.35
N THR A 268 0.11 -12.31 16.64
CA THR A 268 -0.46 -11.04 16.14
C THR A 268 0.03 -10.68 14.73
N CYS A 269 1.09 -11.33 14.25
CA CYS A 269 1.69 -10.95 12.98
C CYS A 269 0.75 -11.22 11.78
N PRO A 270 0.42 -10.22 10.96
CA PRO A 270 -0.45 -10.39 9.80
C PRO A 270 0.20 -11.19 8.67
N THR A 271 1.53 -11.25 8.61
CA THR A 271 2.30 -12.04 7.65
C THR A 271 2.82 -13.36 8.23
N GLY A 272 2.58 -13.61 9.53
CA GLY A 272 2.89 -14.89 10.18
C GLY A 272 4.36 -15.13 10.47
N ILE A 273 5.22 -14.11 10.48
CA ILE A 273 6.63 -14.20 10.80
C ILE A 273 6.88 -14.29 12.31
N ASP A 274 8.03 -14.84 12.71
CA ASP A 274 8.55 -14.70 14.05
C ASP A 274 9.62 -13.59 14.09
N ILE A 275 9.26 -12.44 14.60
CA ILE A 275 10.14 -11.26 14.68
C ILE A 275 11.39 -11.50 15.54
N ARG A 276 11.41 -12.53 16.36
CA ARG A 276 12.53 -12.87 17.24
C ARG A 276 13.68 -13.54 16.48
N GLU A 277 13.40 -14.09 15.29
CA GLU A 277 14.39 -14.69 14.41
C GLU A 277 15.20 -13.64 13.63
N GLY A 278 14.96 -12.35 13.85
CA GLY A 278 15.64 -11.23 13.20
C GLY A 278 14.86 -10.64 12.04
N LEU A 279 15.57 -9.90 11.18
CA LEU A 279 14.99 -9.25 10.01
C LEU A 279 14.52 -10.29 8.99
N GLN A 280 13.25 -10.24 8.64
CA GLN A 280 12.63 -11.10 7.63
C GLN A 280 12.03 -10.24 6.51
N LEU A 281 12.16 -10.70 5.27
CA LEU A 281 11.70 -9.96 4.08
C LEU A 281 10.18 -9.76 4.06
N GLU A 282 9.42 -10.60 4.74
CA GLU A 282 7.96 -10.56 4.83
C GLU A 282 7.45 -9.56 5.88
N CYS A 283 8.35 -8.97 6.69
CA CYS A 283 7.96 -7.96 7.67
C CYS A 283 7.47 -6.69 6.96
N ILE A 284 6.20 -6.35 7.13
CA ILE A 284 5.59 -5.12 6.58
C ILE A 284 5.70 -3.91 7.53
N THR A 285 6.44 -4.01 8.60
CA THR A 285 6.62 -2.93 9.60
C THR A 285 5.29 -2.42 10.18
N CYS A 286 4.33 -3.31 10.38
CA CYS A 286 2.99 -2.95 10.86
C CYS A 286 2.90 -2.69 12.37
N THR A 287 3.96 -2.90 13.13
CA THR A 287 4.09 -2.60 14.58
C THR A 287 3.16 -3.35 15.54
N GLN A 288 2.29 -4.24 15.07
CA GLN A 288 1.38 -4.97 15.96
C GLN A 288 2.11 -5.83 16.99
N CYS A 289 3.28 -6.38 16.66
CA CYS A 289 4.13 -7.12 17.57
C CYS A 289 4.66 -6.25 18.72
N ILE A 290 4.89 -4.94 18.50
CA ILE A 290 5.29 -3.99 19.54
C ILE A 290 4.17 -3.84 20.56
N ASP A 291 2.95 -3.54 20.12
CA ASP A 291 1.79 -3.38 21.01
C ASP A 291 1.48 -4.69 21.76
N ALA A 292 1.56 -5.84 21.08
CA ALA A 292 1.36 -7.14 21.70
C ALA A 292 2.40 -7.44 22.79
N CYS A 293 3.69 -7.22 22.47
CA CYS A 293 4.78 -7.45 23.42
C CYS A 293 4.68 -6.49 24.63
N ASN A 294 4.47 -5.20 24.38
CA ASN A 294 4.32 -4.21 25.45
C ASN A 294 3.15 -4.55 26.38
N SER A 295 2.03 -5.02 25.84
CA SER A 295 0.88 -5.48 26.64
C SER A 295 1.25 -6.63 27.59
N ILE A 296 2.14 -7.54 27.16
CA ILE A 296 2.62 -8.65 28.00
C ILE A 296 3.65 -8.13 28.99
N MET A 297 4.61 -7.29 28.56
CA MET A 297 5.64 -6.71 29.46
C MET A 297 4.99 -5.97 30.64
N HIS A 298 3.95 -5.17 30.38
CA HIS A 298 3.18 -4.52 31.43
C HIS A 298 2.56 -5.52 32.44
N LYS A 299 2.01 -6.63 31.95
CA LYS A 299 1.40 -7.66 32.83
C LYS A 299 2.39 -8.37 33.71
N ILE A 300 3.64 -8.51 33.27
CA ILE A 300 4.69 -9.20 34.04
C ILE A 300 5.57 -8.22 34.84
N GLY A 301 5.28 -6.90 34.78
CA GLY A 301 6.03 -5.87 35.50
C GLY A 301 7.42 -5.57 34.93
N LYS A 302 7.68 -5.95 33.65
CA LYS A 302 8.93 -5.64 32.96
C LYS A 302 8.79 -4.39 32.08
N PRO A 303 9.89 -3.62 31.88
CA PRO A 303 9.84 -2.40 31.07
C PRO A 303 9.46 -2.70 29.61
N PRO A 304 8.65 -1.83 28.95
CA PRO A 304 8.26 -1.99 27.54
C PRO A 304 9.45 -1.81 26.60
N GLY A 305 9.24 -2.08 25.30
CA GLY A 305 10.23 -1.84 24.26
C GLY A 305 11.19 -2.99 23.98
N LEU A 306 10.85 -4.21 24.38
CA LEU A 306 11.58 -5.43 23.97
C LEU A 306 11.51 -5.66 22.46
N ILE A 307 10.36 -5.32 21.83
CA ILE A 307 10.23 -5.17 20.39
C ILE A 307 10.01 -3.68 20.14
N ARG A 308 10.84 -3.07 19.28
CA ARG A 308 10.86 -1.63 19.07
C ARG A 308 11.30 -1.26 17.67
N TYR A 309 11.11 -0.01 17.30
CA TYR A 309 11.79 0.57 16.15
C TYR A 309 13.29 0.75 16.47
N GLY A 310 14.14 0.35 15.55
CA GLY A 310 15.58 0.53 15.64
C GLY A 310 16.24 0.19 14.30
N SER A 311 17.51 0.52 14.14
CA SER A 311 18.32 -0.04 13.05
C SER A 311 18.82 -1.42 13.45
N GLN A 312 19.16 -2.27 12.48
CA GLN A 312 19.74 -3.59 12.78
C GLN A 312 20.95 -3.46 13.69
N THR A 313 21.88 -2.57 13.37
CA THR A 313 23.04 -2.25 14.20
C THR A 313 22.64 -1.83 15.62
N SER A 314 21.60 -0.99 15.77
CA SER A 314 21.13 -0.55 17.09
C SER A 314 20.51 -1.67 17.92
N LEU A 315 19.85 -2.63 17.29
CA LEU A 315 19.22 -3.77 17.95
C LEU A 315 20.26 -4.84 18.35
N GLU A 316 21.37 -4.95 17.60
CA GLU A 316 22.45 -5.91 17.87
C GLU A 316 23.50 -5.37 18.85
N THR A 317 23.85 -4.08 18.76
CA THR A 317 24.96 -3.50 19.54
C THR A 317 24.52 -2.58 20.68
N GLY A 318 23.22 -2.26 20.77
CA GLY A 318 22.69 -1.25 21.71
C GLY A 318 23.04 0.19 21.34
N ALA A 319 23.78 0.43 20.26
CA ALA A 319 24.16 1.77 19.82
C ALA A 319 22.95 2.58 19.36
N ARG A 320 23.02 3.91 19.46
CA ARG A 320 21.96 4.80 18.96
C ARG A 320 21.87 4.73 17.42
N THR A 321 20.65 4.61 16.90
CA THR A 321 20.39 4.67 15.47
C THR A 321 20.81 6.04 14.89
N ARG A 322 21.78 6.06 14.00
CA ARG A 322 22.21 7.27 13.30
C ARG A 322 21.48 7.37 11.96
N ILE A 323 20.52 8.28 11.87
CA ILE A 323 19.74 8.54 10.64
C ILE A 323 20.57 9.41 9.67
N ALA A 324 21.45 10.27 10.16
CA ALA A 324 22.30 11.14 9.36
C ALA A 324 23.36 10.32 8.61
N ARG A 325 23.20 10.22 7.28
CA ARG A 325 24.07 9.48 6.37
C ARG A 325 23.97 10.12 4.96
N PRO A 326 24.96 9.93 4.08
CA PRO A 326 24.95 10.55 2.75
C PRO A 326 23.64 10.36 1.98
N ARG A 327 23.08 9.16 1.99
CA ARG A 327 21.78 8.84 1.33
C ARG A 327 20.62 9.68 1.85
N ALA A 328 20.61 10.03 3.16
CA ALA A 328 19.55 10.84 3.76
C ALA A 328 19.55 12.30 3.23
N PHE A 329 20.64 12.78 2.67
CA PHE A 329 20.79 14.14 2.13
C PHE A 329 20.79 14.18 0.61
N ILE A 330 21.41 13.20 -0.06
CA ILE A 330 21.49 13.15 -1.53
C ILE A 330 20.11 13.02 -2.16
N TYR A 331 19.27 12.08 -1.65
CA TYR A 331 17.93 11.89 -2.22
C TYR A 331 17.02 13.11 -2.07
N PRO A 332 16.91 13.80 -0.90
CA PRO A 332 16.13 15.01 -0.80
C PRO A 332 16.65 16.14 -1.71
N ALA A 333 17.97 16.27 -1.89
CA ALA A 333 18.54 17.23 -2.82
C ALA A 333 18.09 16.96 -4.26
N LEU A 334 18.17 15.70 -4.71
CA LEU A 334 17.70 15.31 -6.04
C LEU A 334 16.18 15.53 -6.19
N ILE A 335 15.39 15.11 -5.18
CA ILE A 335 13.94 15.36 -5.15
C ILE A 335 13.66 16.85 -5.26
N GLY A 336 14.40 17.68 -4.52
CA GLY A 336 14.29 19.15 -4.57
C GLY A 336 14.53 19.70 -5.98
N VAL A 337 15.55 19.22 -6.67
CA VAL A 337 15.84 19.63 -8.05
C VAL A 337 14.70 19.27 -9.00
N PHE A 338 14.26 18.00 -9.00
CA PHE A 338 13.20 17.56 -9.91
C PHE A 338 11.83 18.17 -9.56
N ALA A 339 11.51 18.31 -8.27
CA ALA A 339 10.29 18.98 -7.83
C ALA A 339 10.29 20.47 -8.18
N SER A 340 11.42 21.17 -8.01
CA SER A 340 11.55 22.57 -8.41
C SER A 340 11.40 22.75 -9.92
N ALA A 341 12.01 21.87 -10.71
CA ALA A 341 11.84 21.86 -12.16
C ALA A 341 10.38 21.62 -12.55
N LEU A 342 9.72 20.65 -11.91
CA LEU A 342 8.29 20.36 -12.12
C LEU A 342 7.44 21.59 -11.82
N VAL A 343 7.61 22.22 -10.66
CA VAL A 343 6.87 23.43 -10.26
C VAL A 343 7.15 24.59 -11.24
N PHE A 344 8.40 24.77 -11.63
CA PHE A 344 8.79 25.82 -12.59
C PHE A 344 8.05 25.64 -13.94
N PHE A 345 8.04 24.43 -14.50
CA PHE A 345 7.34 24.18 -15.76
C PHE A 345 5.80 24.25 -15.58
N LEU A 346 5.27 23.84 -14.44
CA LEU A 346 3.86 24.04 -14.12
C LEU A 346 3.46 25.51 -14.05
N MET A 347 4.30 26.37 -13.50
CA MET A 347 4.04 27.80 -13.43
C MET A 347 4.20 28.51 -14.79
N ARG A 348 5.02 27.98 -15.68
CA ARG A 348 5.18 28.46 -17.06
C ARG A 348 4.14 27.93 -18.05
N GLY A 349 3.18 27.13 -17.58
CA GLY A 349 2.16 26.52 -18.42
C GLY A 349 1.51 27.52 -19.38
N GLN A 350 1.51 27.19 -20.66
CA GLN A 350 0.89 28.01 -21.72
C GLN A 350 -0.63 27.85 -21.66
N SER A 351 -1.34 28.95 -21.90
CA SER A 351 -2.82 28.95 -21.93
C SER A 351 -3.40 28.22 -23.14
N ALA A 352 -2.58 27.97 -24.15
CA ALA A 352 -2.99 27.22 -25.34
C ALA A 352 -1.83 26.39 -25.88
N ASP A 353 -2.12 25.19 -26.35
CA ASP A 353 -1.16 24.36 -27.11
C ASP A 353 -1.46 24.49 -28.60
N VAL A 354 -0.44 24.80 -29.38
CA VAL A 354 -0.53 24.97 -30.80
C VAL A 354 0.32 23.92 -31.51
N MET A 355 -0.34 22.96 -32.11
CA MET A 355 0.33 21.92 -32.89
C MET A 355 0.17 22.18 -34.39
N LEU A 356 1.29 22.20 -35.09
CA LEU A 356 1.33 22.20 -36.54
C LEU A 356 1.33 20.77 -37.06
N LEU A 357 0.25 20.36 -37.63
CA LEU A 357 0.09 19.04 -38.24
C LEU A 357 0.23 19.15 -39.76
N ARG A 358 0.84 18.16 -40.37
CA ARG A 358 0.93 18.05 -41.81
C ARG A 358 -0.46 17.84 -42.39
N GLY A 359 -0.77 18.51 -43.49
CA GLY A 359 -2.02 18.30 -44.26
C GLY A 359 -2.13 16.86 -44.78
N ILE A 360 -3.37 16.40 -44.98
CA ILE A 360 -3.63 15.10 -45.61
C ILE A 360 -3.41 15.30 -47.12
N GLY A 361 -2.41 14.62 -47.69
CA GLY A 361 -2.10 14.70 -49.12
C GLY A 361 -0.61 14.91 -49.41
N ALA A 362 -0.30 15.37 -50.59
CA ALA A 362 1.07 15.69 -51.00
C ALA A 362 1.68 16.77 -50.09
N PRO A 363 2.97 16.68 -49.70
CA PRO A 363 3.60 17.61 -48.78
C PRO A 363 3.60 19.06 -49.30
N TYR A 364 3.54 19.21 -50.59
CA TYR A 364 3.45 20.51 -51.27
C TYR A 364 2.79 20.32 -52.65
N VAL A 365 2.23 21.38 -53.17
CA VAL A 365 1.68 21.45 -54.55
C VAL A 365 2.43 22.56 -55.26
N VAL A 366 2.97 22.24 -56.47
CA VAL A 366 3.58 23.25 -57.34
C VAL A 366 2.47 23.92 -58.12
N GLN A 367 2.36 25.23 -57.97
CA GLN A 367 1.34 26.06 -58.60
C GLN A 367 2.05 27.23 -59.32
N GLY A 368 2.25 27.11 -60.64
CA GLY A 368 3.08 28.07 -61.41
C GLY A 368 4.53 28.04 -60.91
N ASP A 369 5.12 29.20 -60.67
CA ASP A 369 6.49 29.36 -60.15
C ASP A 369 6.58 29.24 -58.61
N GLY A 370 5.44 28.92 -57.94
CA GLY A 370 5.42 28.86 -56.48
C GLY A 370 5.13 27.48 -55.91
N ILE A 371 5.61 27.21 -54.72
CA ILE A 371 5.30 26.01 -53.92
C ILE A 371 4.26 26.39 -52.86
N ARG A 372 3.10 25.72 -52.92
CA ARG A 372 2.04 25.87 -51.92
C ARG A 372 2.10 24.72 -50.91
N ASN A 373 2.26 25.06 -49.67
CA ASN A 373 2.23 24.08 -48.55
C ASN A 373 0.92 24.26 -47.77
N GLN A 374 0.30 23.14 -47.38
CA GLN A 374 -0.92 23.16 -46.60
C GLN A 374 -0.63 22.53 -45.23
N LEU A 375 -0.70 23.34 -44.17
CA LEU A 375 -0.52 22.93 -42.80
C LEU A 375 -1.88 23.00 -42.08
N ARG A 376 -2.12 22.05 -41.20
CA ARG A 376 -3.26 22.05 -40.32
C ARG A 376 -2.80 22.52 -38.96
N VAL A 377 -3.41 23.55 -38.41
CA VAL A 377 -3.14 24.06 -37.06
C VAL A 377 -4.19 23.50 -36.12
N LYS A 378 -3.77 22.74 -35.13
CA LYS A 378 -4.61 22.30 -34.01
C LYS A 378 -4.29 23.19 -32.81
N ILE A 379 -5.29 23.90 -32.31
CA ILE A 379 -5.18 24.73 -31.12
C ILE A 379 -6.00 24.08 -30.03
N GLU A 380 -5.38 23.75 -28.92
CA GLU A 380 -6.05 23.23 -27.72
C GLU A 380 -5.98 24.28 -26.60
N ASN A 381 -7.16 24.67 -26.12
CA ASN A 381 -7.27 25.63 -25.02
C ASN A 381 -6.93 24.93 -23.70
N ARG A 382 -5.96 25.45 -22.95
CA ARG A 382 -5.51 24.96 -21.64
C ARG A 382 -5.95 25.88 -20.48
N SER A 383 -6.66 26.97 -20.79
CA SER A 383 -7.18 27.83 -19.72
C SER A 383 -8.23 27.08 -18.88
N PRO A 384 -8.28 27.35 -17.55
CA PRO A 384 -9.27 26.76 -16.66
C PRO A 384 -10.70 27.09 -17.06
#